data_7b6574b5a63be12d0da179091caf90b9
#
_entry.id   7b6574b5a63be12d0da179091caf90b9
#
_cell.length_a   1.000
_cell.length_b   1.000
_cell.length_c   1.000
_cell.angle_alpha   90.00
_cell.angle_beta   90.00
_cell.angle_gamma   90.00
#
_symmetry.space_group_name_H-M   'P 1'
#
loop_
_entity.id
_entity.type
_entity.pdbx_description
1 polymer ?
#
loop_
_entity_poly.entity_id
_entity_poly.type
_entity_poly.pdbx_seq_one_letter_code
_entity_poly.pdbx_strand_id
1 'polypeptide(L)'
;MSKLHVEGTTHLEGAVTTRGNMTIGGFASWSGSIVATSKLFDIKHPVTDGSRLSHVCIEAPRADLIYRGKTTLVAGISTIDVNVGNGMTTGTFEAICDNVQCFTTNETGWTAIKGSVDGATLTIQAKTNTCTDTISWMVIGERKDIASIQVEYIGTKEDNPNLTTLT
;
A
#
# COMPACT_ATOMS: atom_id res chain seq x y z
N MET A 1 3.46 -30.94 -29.52
CA MET A 1 2.70 -30.29 -28.44
C MET A 1 1.40 -29.75 -29.00
N SER A 2 0.29 -30.12 -28.44
CA SER A 2 -1.01 -29.59 -28.83
C SER A 2 -1.19 -28.19 -28.22
N LYS A 3 -1.67 -27.24 -29.02
CA LYS A 3 -2.03 -25.89 -28.56
C LYS A 3 -3.54 -25.77 -28.56
N LEU A 4 -4.12 -25.27 -27.49
CA LEU A 4 -5.50 -24.82 -27.48
C LEU A 4 -5.50 -23.32 -27.85
N HIS A 5 -6.20 -22.97 -28.90
CA HIS A 5 -6.47 -21.59 -29.30
C HIS A 5 -7.97 -21.34 -29.19
N VAL A 6 -8.37 -20.32 -28.45
CA VAL A 6 -9.76 -19.93 -28.27
C VAL A 6 -9.90 -18.48 -28.69
N GLU A 7 -10.75 -18.21 -29.67
CA GLU A 7 -11.18 -16.86 -30.04
C GLU A 7 -12.46 -16.55 -29.27
N GLY A 8 -12.44 -15.50 -28.44
CA GLY A 8 -13.57 -15.07 -27.62
C GLY A 8 -13.41 -15.37 -26.14
N THR A 9 -14.54 -15.50 -25.43
CA THR A 9 -14.56 -15.66 -23.98
C THR A 9 -14.49 -17.13 -23.59
N THR A 10 -13.64 -17.46 -22.62
CA THR A 10 -13.58 -18.79 -21.99
C THR A 10 -14.04 -18.68 -20.54
N HIS A 11 -14.97 -19.52 -20.13
CA HIS A 11 -15.39 -19.70 -18.75
C HIS A 11 -14.89 -21.06 -18.26
N LEU A 12 -14.14 -21.04 -17.13
CA LEU A 12 -13.62 -22.26 -16.50
C LEU A 12 -14.17 -22.32 -15.08
N GLU A 13 -14.90 -23.38 -14.75
CA GLU A 13 -15.39 -23.64 -13.40
C GLU A 13 -14.41 -24.56 -12.67
N GLY A 14 -14.10 -24.21 -11.41
CA GLY A 14 -13.16 -24.96 -10.57
C GLY A 14 -11.72 -24.49 -10.66
N ALA A 15 -10.80 -25.31 -10.14
CA ALA A 15 -9.38 -24.94 -10.07
C ALA A 15 -8.70 -25.04 -11.44
N VAL A 16 -7.94 -24.01 -11.80
CA VAL A 16 -7.07 -23.99 -12.98
C VAL A 16 -5.62 -24.17 -12.55
N THR A 17 -4.97 -25.25 -12.97
CA THR A 17 -3.57 -25.53 -12.67
C THR A 17 -2.72 -25.42 -13.93
N THR A 18 -1.68 -24.61 -13.91
CA THR A 18 -0.67 -24.53 -14.96
C THR A 18 0.66 -25.09 -14.45
N ARG A 19 1.34 -25.94 -15.26
CA ARG A 19 2.67 -26.47 -14.94
C ARG A 19 3.82 -25.55 -15.37
N GLY A 20 3.52 -24.46 -16.02
CA GLY A 20 4.48 -23.47 -16.52
C GLY A 20 3.98 -22.06 -16.29
N ASN A 21 4.59 -21.11 -16.97
CA ASN A 21 4.25 -19.71 -16.85
C ASN A 21 2.85 -19.44 -17.40
N MET A 22 2.09 -18.60 -16.69
CA MET A 22 0.87 -18.00 -17.18
C MET A 22 1.17 -16.55 -17.58
N THR A 23 0.86 -16.17 -18.81
CA THR A 23 1.02 -14.80 -19.31
C THR A 23 -0.36 -14.21 -19.58
N ILE A 24 -0.66 -13.08 -18.95
CA ILE A 24 -1.92 -12.34 -19.16
C ILE A 24 -1.55 -11.03 -19.84
N GLY A 25 -2.01 -10.82 -21.09
CA GLY A 25 -1.73 -9.63 -21.90
C GLY A 25 -2.58 -8.41 -21.55
N GLY A 26 -3.53 -8.55 -20.63
CA GLY A 26 -4.46 -7.51 -20.20
C GLY A 26 -4.59 -7.44 -18.69
N PHE A 27 -5.77 -7.06 -18.22
CA PHE A 27 -6.07 -7.03 -16.79
C PHE A 27 -6.32 -8.44 -16.24
N ALA A 28 -5.83 -8.70 -15.02
CA ALA A 28 -6.27 -9.81 -14.18
C ALA A 28 -7.01 -9.24 -12.97
N SER A 29 -8.20 -9.77 -12.69
CA SER A 29 -8.99 -9.42 -11.51
C SER A 29 -9.13 -10.65 -10.62
N TRP A 30 -8.94 -10.45 -9.33
CA TRP A 30 -8.98 -11.49 -8.31
C TRP A 30 -9.96 -11.07 -7.22
N SER A 31 -10.87 -11.94 -6.85
CA SER A 31 -11.79 -11.73 -5.73
C SER A 31 -11.22 -12.24 -4.39
N GLY A 32 -10.08 -12.91 -4.40
CA GLY A 32 -9.41 -13.47 -3.24
C GLY A 32 -7.95 -13.03 -3.12
N SER A 33 -7.20 -13.74 -2.30
CA SER A 33 -5.78 -13.47 -2.07
C SER A 33 -4.90 -14.00 -3.20
N ILE A 34 -3.80 -13.30 -3.48
CA ILE A 34 -2.72 -13.78 -4.34
C ILE A 34 -1.58 -14.24 -3.43
N VAL A 35 -1.25 -15.53 -3.47
CA VAL A 35 -0.13 -16.11 -2.72
C VAL A 35 1.00 -16.43 -3.69
N ALA A 36 2.17 -15.89 -3.44
CA ALA A 36 3.36 -16.07 -4.25
C ALA A 36 4.60 -16.06 -3.35
N THR A 37 5.66 -16.76 -3.80
CA THR A 37 6.97 -16.69 -3.12
C THR A 37 7.59 -15.31 -3.22
N SER A 38 7.31 -14.57 -4.29
CA SER A 38 7.76 -13.20 -4.51
C SER A 38 6.81 -12.49 -5.47
N LYS A 39 6.62 -11.20 -5.26
CA LYS A 39 5.89 -10.30 -6.16
C LYS A 39 6.86 -9.25 -6.68
N LEU A 40 6.92 -9.08 -7.99
CA LEU A 40 7.86 -8.20 -8.66
C LEU A 40 7.12 -7.15 -9.48
N PHE A 41 7.65 -5.95 -9.45
CA PHE A 41 7.41 -4.89 -10.42
C PHE A 41 8.53 -4.97 -11.46
N ASP A 42 8.20 -5.02 -12.74
CA ASP A 42 9.16 -5.13 -13.84
C ASP A 42 8.70 -4.29 -15.03
N ILE A 43 9.49 -3.29 -15.42
CA ILE A 43 9.21 -2.37 -16.53
C ILE A 43 10.42 -2.18 -17.45
N LYS A 44 10.22 -1.56 -18.59
CA LYS A 44 11.33 -1.02 -19.40
C LYS A 44 12.11 -0.01 -18.55
N HIS A 45 13.45 -0.09 -18.61
CA HIS A 45 14.28 0.87 -17.87
C HIS A 45 14.05 2.30 -18.41
N PRO A 46 13.74 3.28 -17.52
CA PRO A 46 13.35 4.63 -17.99
C PRO A 46 14.50 5.44 -18.57
N VAL A 47 15.76 5.07 -18.32
CA VAL A 47 16.95 5.82 -18.73
C VAL A 47 17.85 5.00 -19.68
N THR A 48 17.95 3.68 -19.48
CA THR A 48 18.86 2.82 -20.26
C THR A 48 18.05 1.99 -21.24
N ASP A 49 18.20 2.31 -22.54
CA ASP A 49 17.53 1.58 -23.61
C ASP A 49 17.96 0.10 -23.66
N GLY A 50 17.06 -0.77 -24.05
CA GLY A 50 17.28 -2.23 -24.10
C GLY A 50 17.33 -2.93 -22.74
N SER A 51 17.28 -2.19 -21.61
CA SER A 51 17.33 -2.73 -20.24
C SER A 51 15.95 -2.79 -19.59
N ARG A 52 15.87 -3.51 -18.49
CA ARG A 52 14.68 -3.59 -17.62
C ARG A 52 15.01 -3.19 -16.19
N LEU A 53 14.01 -2.66 -15.49
CA LEU A 53 14.08 -2.31 -14.08
C LEU A 53 13.11 -3.20 -13.31
N SER A 54 13.63 -3.92 -12.32
CA SER A 54 12.83 -4.81 -11.48
C SER A 54 13.01 -4.49 -10.01
N HIS A 55 11.90 -4.37 -9.28
CA HIS A 55 11.88 -4.19 -7.83
C HIS A 55 10.96 -5.22 -7.19
N VAL A 56 11.23 -5.58 -5.94
CA VAL A 56 10.37 -6.43 -5.12
C VAL A 56 9.30 -5.59 -4.43
N CYS A 57 8.08 -6.11 -4.30
CA CYS A 57 7.04 -5.49 -3.50
C CYS A 57 7.42 -5.48 -2.01
N ILE A 58 6.97 -4.45 -1.29
CA ILE A 58 7.09 -4.39 0.16
C ILE A 58 6.14 -5.43 0.77
N GLU A 59 6.65 -6.22 1.70
CA GLU A 59 5.91 -7.22 2.46
C GLU A 59 5.84 -6.76 3.92
N ALA A 60 4.66 -6.81 4.51
CA ALA A 60 4.43 -6.43 5.91
C ALA A 60 3.62 -7.51 6.63
N PRO A 61 3.78 -7.68 7.96
CA PRO A 61 3.00 -8.64 8.74
C PRO A 61 1.55 -8.19 8.97
N ARG A 62 1.21 -6.97 8.53
CA ARG A 62 -0.13 -6.37 8.60
C ARG A 62 -0.52 -5.80 7.26
N ALA A 63 -1.82 -5.66 7.03
CA ALA A 63 -2.33 -5.01 5.84
C ALA A 63 -2.32 -3.48 6.04
N ASP A 64 -1.16 -2.88 5.86
CA ASP A 64 -0.94 -1.45 6.08
C ASP A 64 -1.27 -0.63 4.83
N LEU A 65 -1.89 0.54 5.04
CA LEU A 65 -2.07 1.60 4.06
C LEU A 65 -1.09 2.74 4.37
N ILE A 66 -0.44 3.25 3.34
CA ILE A 66 0.58 4.29 3.46
C ILE A 66 0.10 5.56 2.75
N TYR A 67 0.00 6.64 3.51
CA TYR A 67 -0.30 7.99 3.03
C TYR A 67 0.92 8.87 3.25
N ARG A 68 1.23 9.76 2.30
CA ARG A 68 2.43 10.59 2.40
C ARG A 68 2.26 11.92 1.67
N GLY A 69 3.03 12.90 2.09
CA GLY A 69 3.05 14.20 1.43
C GLY A 69 4.09 15.14 2.01
N LYS A 70 3.99 16.38 1.59
CA LYS A 70 4.79 17.48 2.11
C LYS A 70 3.89 18.64 2.50
N THR A 71 4.33 19.41 3.47
CA THR A 71 3.67 20.67 3.87
C THR A 71 4.71 21.67 4.30
N THR A 72 4.37 22.96 4.20
CA THR A 72 5.17 24.04 4.77
C THR A 72 4.49 24.54 6.03
N LEU A 73 5.23 24.70 7.10
CA LEU A 73 4.70 25.23 8.35
C LEU A 73 4.42 26.73 8.22
N VAL A 74 3.31 27.17 8.83
CA VAL A 74 2.97 28.55 9.01
C VAL A 74 2.87 28.84 10.49
N ALA A 75 3.65 29.79 10.99
CA ALA A 75 3.76 30.05 12.43
C ALA A 75 4.04 28.78 13.26
N GLY A 76 4.89 27.89 12.74
CA GLY A 76 5.31 26.66 13.42
C GLY A 76 4.32 25.51 13.39
N ILE A 77 3.19 25.63 12.66
CA ILE A 77 2.15 24.59 12.62
C ILE A 77 1.64 24.35 11.20
N SER A 78 1.23 23.12 10.91
CA SER A 78 0.42 22.76 9.75
C SER A 78 -0.56 21.66 10.13
N THR A 79 -1.78 21.72 9.55
CA THR A 79 -2.81 20.68 9.67
C THR A 79 -3.16 20.17 8.28
N ILE A 80 -3.23 18.87 8.14
CA ILE A 80 -3.53 18.18 6.88
C ILE A 80 -4.71 17.25 7.12
N ASP A 81 -5.76 17.37 6.33
CA ASP A 81 -6.78 16.34 6.23
C ASP A 81 -6.23 15.22 5.31
N VAL A 82 -6.01 14.03 5.88
CA VAL A 82 -5.45 12.87 5.18
C VAL A 82 -6.37 12.41 4.05
N ASN A 83 -7.69 12.54 4.20
CA ASN A 83 -8.64 12.22 3.12
C ASN A 83 -8.41 13.14 1.91
N VAL A 84 -8.51 14.45 2.14
CA VAL A 84 -8.40 15.46 1.09
C VAL A 84 -7.02 15.44 0.44
N GLY A 85 -5.97 15.35 1.27
CA GLY A 85 -4.57 15.32 0.79
C GLY A 85 -4.25 14.11 -0.09
N ASN A 86 -5.07 13.06 -0.08
CA ASN A 86 -4.89 11.85 -0.88
C ASN A 86 -6.05 11.59 -1.85
N GLY A 87 -6.92 12.59 -2.11
CA GLY A 87 -8.00 12.48 -3.08
C GLY A 87 -9.15 11.56 -2.67
N MET A 88 -9.33 11.34 -1.37
CA MET A 88 -10.39 10.50 -0.83
C MET A 88 -11.58 11.34 -0.36
N THR A 89 -12.75 10.72 -0.32
CA THR A 89 -13.95 11.31 0.29
C THR A 89 -13.74 11.43 1.81
N THR A 90 -14.21 12.54 2.38
CA THR A 90 -14.18 12.75 3.85
C THR A 90 -14.79 11.57 4.60
N GLY A 91 -14.11 11.11 5.64
CA GLY A 91 -14.49 9.94 6.45
C GLY A 91 -13.94 8.60 5.95
N THR A 92 -13.34 8.56 4.75
CA THR A 92 -12.78 7.30 4.20
C THR A 92 -11.62 6.80 5.04
N PHE A 93 -10.68 7.66 5.40
CA PHE A 93 -9.51 7.28 6.19
C PHE A 93 -9.92 6.64 7.53
N GLU A 94 -10.82 7.29 8.26
CA GLU A 94 -11.31 6.82 9.55
C GLU A 94 -12.11 5.50 9.43
N ALA A 95 -12.79 5.31 8.30
CA ALA A 95 -13.54 4.09 8.05
C ALA A 95 -12.65 2.88 7.79
N ILE A 96 -11.50 3.06 7.13
CA ILE A 96 -10.64 1.96 6.67
C ILE A 96 -9.35 1.78 7.46
N CYS A 97 -8.93 2.77 8.29
CA CYS A 97 -7.67 2.72 9.03
C CYS A 97 -7.88 2.61 10.55
N ASP A 98 -7.02 1.81 11.17
CA ASP A 98 -6.83 1.71 12.63
C ASP A 98 -5.34 1.75 12.97
N ASN A 99 -5.00 1.77 14.27
CA ASN A 99 -3.62 1.74 14.77
C ASN A 99 -2.69 2.72 14.05
N VAL A 100 -3.17 3.94 13.83
CA VAL A 100 -2.54 4.95 12.99
C VAL A 100 -1.23 5.45 13.61
N GLN A 101 -0.17 5.51 12.81
CA GLN A 101 1.12 6.06 13.17
C GLN A 101 1.52 7.14 12.16
N CYS A 102 2.21 8.19 12.65
CA CYS A 102 2.75 9.22 11.76
C CYS A 102 4.25 9.41 11.96
N PHE A 103 4.92 9.70 10.85
CA PHE A 103 6.34 9.97 10.76
C PHE A 103 6.52 11.32 10.08
N THR A 104 7.37 12.18 10.65
CA THR A 104 7.61 13.52 10.13
C THR A 104 9.12 13.81 10.07
N THR A 105 9.56 14.45 8.99
CA THR A 105 10.95 14.85 8.79
C THR A 105 11.02 16.29 8.32
N ASN A 106 11.78 17.12 9.02
CA ASN A 106 12.10 18.47 8.58
C ASN A 106 13.12 18.41 7.45
N GLU A 107 12.76 18.90 6.26
CA GLU A 107 13.62 18.85 5.07
C GLU A 107 14.52 20.07 4.90
N THR A 108 14.11 21.22 5.41
CA THR A 108 14.78 22.50 5.11
C THR A 108 15.41 23.19 6.31
N GLY A 109 15.12 22.72 7.53
CA GLY A 109 15.67 23.28 8.75
C GLY A 109 16.00 22.26 9.81
N TRP A 110 16.53 22.73 10.94
CA TRP A 110 16.93 21.91 12.08
C TRP A 110 15.99 22.06 13.29
N THR A 111 14.86 22.76 13.10
CA THR A 111 13.88 22.91 14.15
C THR A 111 13.23 21.57 14.45
N ALA A 112 13.21 21.20 15.73
CA ALA A 112 12.53 19.98 16.19
C ALA A 112 11.02 20.08 15.90
N ILE A 113 10.45 19.01 15.37
CA ILE A 113 9.04 18.87 15.02
C ILE A 113 8.43 17.62 15.65
N LYS A 114 7.12 17.62 15.81
CA LYS A 114 6.33 16.43 16.15
C LYS A 114 5.08 16.39 15.26
N GLY A 115 4.65 15.18 14.91
CA GLY A 115 3.36 14.92 14.27
C GLY A 115 2.42 14.19 15.23
N SER A 116 1.13 14.39 15.04
CA SER A 116 0.06 13.61 15.66
C SER A 116 -1.12 13.50 14.71
N VAL A 117 -1.83 12.37 14.77
CA VAL A 117 -3.06 12.15 13.99
C VAL A 117 -4.22 12.00 14.96
N ASP A 118 -5.30 12.74 14.70
CA ASP A 118 -6.58 12.62 15.38
C ASP A 118 -7.68 12.53 14.33
N GLY A 119 -8.42 11.40 14.29
CA GLY A 119 -9.28 11.08 13.14
C GLY A 119 -8.48 11.09 11.83
N ALA A 120 -8.91 11.87 10.86
CA ALA A 120 -8.19 12.11 9.61
C ALA A 120 -7.27 13.34 9.64
N THR A 121 -7.14 14.03 10.77
CA THR A 121 -6.37 15.26 10.87
C THR A 121 -4.94 14.95 11.34
N LEU A 122 -3.98 15.09 10.45
CA LEU A 122 -2.55 15.12 10.78
C LEU A 122 -2.18 16.55 11.18
N THR A 123 -1.70 16.73 12.42
CA THR A 123 -1.13 17.99 12.91
C THR A 123 0.37 17.86 13.04
N ILE A 124 1.10 18.77 12.42
CA ILE A 124 2.56 18.88 12.53
C ILE A 124 2.88 20.19 13.23
N GLN A 125 3.67 20.12 14.31
CA GLN A 125 4.04 21.26 15.13
C GLN A 125 5.55 21.34 15.34
N ALA A 126 6.12 22.51 15.08
CA ALA A 126 7.51 22.82 15.40
C ALA A 126 7.65 23.29 16.86
N LYS A 127 8.85 23.15 17.40
CA LYS A 127 9.20 23.65 18.74
C LYS A 127 9.06 25.18 18.85
N THR A 128 9.20 25.90 17.73
CA THR A 128 9.09 27.36 17.68
C THR A 128 7.98 27.81 16.71
N ASN A 129 7.25 28.84 17.08
CA ASN A 129 6.21 29.43 16.25
C ASN A 129 6.71 30.30 15.09
N THR A 130 8.02 30.45 14.95
CA THR A 130 8.65 31.15 13.82
C THR A 130 9.07 30.22 12.70
N CYS A 131 8.95 28.91 12.91
CA CYS A 131 9.34 27.92 11.92
C CYS A 131 8.42 27.95 10.69
N THR A 132 9.04 28.04 9.51
CA THR A 132 8.38 28.00 8.20
C THR A 132 8.99 26.92 7.30
N ASP A 133 9.59 25.89 7.92
CA ASP A 133 10.27 24.84 7.22
C ASP A 133 9.28 23.94 6.45
N THR A 134 9.80 23.29 5.41
CA THR A 134 9.09 22.23 4.67
C THR A 134 9.28 20.89 5.37
N ILE A 135 8.17 20.23 5.63
CA ILE A 135 8.10 18.96 6.33
C ILE A 135 7.58 17.88 5.39
N SER A 136 8.33 16.79 5.27
CA SER A 136 7.80 15.52 4.75
C SER A 136 7.07 14.78 5.84
N TRP A 137 5.94 14.18 5.49
CA TRP A 137 5.17 13.36 6.40
C TRP A 137 4.74 12.04 5.77
N MET A 138 4.58 11.04 6.61
CA MET A 138 4.00 9.75 6.28
C MET A 138 3.07 9.33 7.40
N VAL A 139 1.89 8.83 7.02
CA VAL A 139 0.92 8.21 7.92
C VAL A 139 0.71 6.78 7.47
N ILE A 140 0.81 5.86 8.41
CA ILE A 140 0.54 4.43 8.19
C ILE A 140 -0.65 4.06 9.05
N GLY A 141 -1.64 3.38 8.46
CA GLY A 141 -2.80 2.84 9.16
C GLY A 141 -3.06 1.39 8.77
N GLU A 142 -3.38 0.57 9.74
CA GLU A 142 -3.78 -0.83 9.53
C GLU A 142 -5.21 -0.88 8.98
N ARG A 143 -5.47 -1.72 7.98
CA ARG A 143 -6.80 -1.86 7.36
C ARG A 143 -7.78 -2.55 8.32
N LYS A 144 -8.96 -1.95 8.47
CA LYS A 144 -10.08 -2.50 9.25
C LYS A 144 -10.93 -3.53 8.50
N ASP A 145 -10.94 -3.45 7.18
CA ASP A 145 -11.79 -4.27 6.31
C ASP A 145 -11.18 -5.64 6.00
N ILE A 146 -9.96 -5.90 6.43
CA ILE A 146 -9.28 -7.19 6.31
C ILE A 146 -9.17 -7.80 7.71
N ALA A 147 -9.55 -9.08 7.84
CA ALA A 147 -9.29 -9.83 9.06
C ALA A 147 -7.78 -9.82 9.36
N SER A 148 -7.43 -9.78 10.63
CA SER A 148 -6.02 -9.81 11.06
C SER A 148 -5.31 -11.01 10.44
N ILE A 149 -4.16 -10.75 9.81
CA ILE A 149 -3.34 -11.79 9.18
C ILE A 149 -2.65 -12.59 10.28
N GLN A 150 -2.81 -13.90 10.24
CA GLN A 150 -1.98 -14.80 11.06
C GLN A 150 -0.63 -14.96 10.36
N VAL A 151 0.41 -14.35 10.94
CA VAL A 151 1.75 -14.26 10.33
C VAL A 151 2.45 -15.61 10.30
N GLU A 152 2.26 -16.41 11.34
CA GLU A 152 2.84 -17.74 11.47
C GLU A 152 1.75 -18.80 11.65
N TYR A 153 1.89 -19.92 10.97
CA TYR A 153 0.98 -21.06 11.11
C TYR A 153 1.75 -22.37 10.91
N ILE A 154 1.20 -23.47 11.44
CA ILE A 154 1.76 -24.81 11.30
C ILE A 154 0.99 -25.53 10.21
N GLY A 155 1.72 -26.17 9.29
CA GLY A 155 1.13 -26.96 8.21
C GLY A 155 1.71 -26.67 6.84
N THR A 156 0.94 -27.00 5.82
CA THR A 156 1.26 -26.79 4.40
C THR A 156 0.71 -25.45 3.92
N LYS A 157 0.89 -25.11 2.63
CA LYS A 157 0.30 -23.91 2.04
C LYS A 157 -1.22 -23.92 2.08
N GLU A 158 -1.82 -25.09 1.97
CA GLU A 158 -3.26 -25.31 1.98
C GLU A 158 -3.88 -25.04 3.36
N ASP A 159 -3.06 -25.17 4.42
CA ASP A 159 -3.46 -24.91 5.81
C ASP A 159 -3.34 -23.42 6.19
N ASN A 160 -2.93 -22.55 5.26
CA ASN A 160 -2.81 -21.12 5.52
C ASN A 160 -4.16 -20.49 5.90
N PRO A 161 -4.34 -20.04 7.15
CA PRO A 161 -5.62 -19.52 7.64
C PRO A 161 -6.06 -18.23 6.93
N ASN A 162 -5.12 -17.53 6.26
CA ASN A 162 -5.41 -16.31 5.53
C ASN A 162 -6.00 -16.58 4.13
N LEU A 163 -6.06 -17.85 3.70
CA LEU A 163 -6.66 -18.27 2.44
C LEU A 163 -8.15 -18.53 2.53
N THR A 164 -8.74 -18.43 3.72
CA THR A 164 -10.18 -18.64 3.89
C THR A 164 -10.95 -17.64 3.04
N THR A 165 -11.70 -18.18 2.13
CA THR A 165 -12.63 -17.55 1.21
C THR A 165 -13.36 -16.37 1.82
N LEU A 166 -13.22 -15.21 1.19
CA LEU A 166 -14.21 -14.14 1.27
C LEU A 166 -15.51 -14.71 0.69
N THR A 167 -16.41 -15.15 1.56
CA THR A 167 -17.79 -15.54 1.18
C THR A 167 -18.61 -14.31 0.89
#